data_68f270865709a2a3ccf1049ef53a24ef
#
_entry.id   68f270865709a2a3ccf1049ef53a24ef
#
_cell.length_a   1.000
_cell.length_b   1.000
_cell.length_c   1.000
_cell.angle_alpha   90.00
_cell.angle_beta   90.00
_cell.angle_gamma   90.00
#
_symmetry.space_group_name_H-M   'P 1'
#
loop_
_entity.id
_entity.type
_entity.pdbx_description
1 polymer ?
#
loop_
_entity_poly.entity_id
_entity_poly.type
_entity_poly.pdbx_seq_one_letter_code
_entity_poly.pdbx_strand_id
1 'polypeptide(L)'
;MREPFQAILSSLAKVEARARAETSRGTCCVFLLASTIKVLAVASLLAFTLSCSSKPDPNTLVMIIESSPTNLDPRIGLDAQSERIDDLIFDDLLTRGNNLDVAPGLAERWDIPDPLTYIFHLHQGVKFHDGRPLTARDVKWTFDSLLQGKVRSAKAAVYRFVDRIDVADDYTVVFHLKEPFATLLWNLSDGAMGIVPYGSGDEVGRQPIGSGPFRFVSAEQDKDVVLARNDEYWGEKAHLSKVRFIVVPDTTTRALELRKGSADIAINALTSDMVLTLERDPNLAVMHAPGTVLAYLAFNLRDPILKNERVRQALAYAIDRRPLLEYLQRGFARPANSLLPPESWAYNGDVPAYDHDPARARQLLEQAGYPEVNGVRFHLTMKSSTEESTRLMAAVLQQQLRQVGIALDIRTFEFATFFSDVTHGLFQVYSLRWIGGNEDPDIFEYVFHSSKFPPNGANRGYFADPRVDALIDQARHELDRNTRKQLYAELQRTLADALPYINLWYFDNVLVHSKRVRNLTLNPSGNYDFLKTAELDGSRQSSVVSRQ
;
A
#
# COMPACT_ATOMS: atom_id res chain seq x y z
N MET A 1 -6.63 36.90 -2.09
CA MET A 1 -7.98 37.26 -1.62
C MET A 1 -8.17 38.77 -1.29
N ARG A 2 -7.20 39.67 -1.55
CA ARG A 2 -7.36 41.13 -1.30
C ARG A 2 -7.80 41.95 -2.52
N GLU A 3 -7.47 41.53 -3.74
CA GLU A 3 -7.79 42.30 -4.94
C GLU A 3 -9.27 42.37 -5.35
N PRO A 4 -10.08 41.29 -5.29
CA PRO A 4 -11.49 41.40 -5.66
C PRO A 4 -12.31 42.26 -4.69
N PHE A 5 -11.89 42.37 -3.44
CA PHE A 5 -12.58 43.16 -2.41
C PHE A 5 -12.39 44.68 -2.62
N GLN A 6 -11.21 45.10 -3.04
CA GLN A 6 -10.94 46.51 -3.37
C GLN A 6 -11.67 46.98 -4.64
N ALA A 7 -11.83 46.09 -5.63
CA ALA A 7 -12.59 46.39 -6.85
C ALA A 7 -14.07 46.63 -6.55
N ILE A 8 -14.68 45.85 -5.65
CA ILE A 8 -16.07 46.02 -5.23
C ILE A 8 -16.26 47.30 -4.42
N LEU A 9 -15.35 47.63 -3.51
CA LEU A 9 -15.40 48.86 -2.73
C LEU A 9 -15.22 50.13 -3.61
N SER A 10 -14.34 50.08 -4.62
CA SER A 10 -14.16 51.19 -5.57
C SER A 10 -15.36 51.39 -6.49
N SER A 11 -16.05 50.31 -6.86
CA SER A 11 -17.30 50.34 -7.63
C SER A 11 -18.44 50.96 -6.83
N LEU A 12 -18.58 50.59 -5.55
CA LEU A 12 -19.58 51.13 -4.64
C LEU A 12 -19.36 52.63 -4.36
N ALA A 13 -18.11 53.07 -4.20
CA ALA A 13 -17.79 54.48 -4.00
C ALA A 13 -18.13 55.35 -5.22
N LYS A 14 -17.97 54.83 -6.45
CA LYS A 14 -18.38 55.48 -7.71
C LYS A 14 -19.87 55.59 -7.84
N VAL A 15 -20.64 54.61 -7.42
CA VAL A 15 -22.11 54.64 -7.39
C VAL A 15 -22.62 55.67 -6.39
N GLU A 16 -22.01 55.74 -5.20
CA GLU A 16 -22.34 56.78 -4.18
C GLU A 16 -22.03 58.19 -4.65
N ALA A 17 -20.88 58.41 -5.33
CA ALA A 17 -20.52 59.73 -5.87
C ALA A 17 -21.48 60.18 -6.98
N ARG A 18 -21.97 59.26 -7.81
CA ARG A 18 -22.93 59.52 -8.88
C ARG A 18 -24.34 59.83 -8.31
N ALA A 19 -24.76 59.13 -7.25
CA ALA A 19 -26.03 59.37 -6.56
C ALA A 19 -26.07 60.69 -5.85
N ARG A 20 -24.92 61.20 -5.29
CA ARG A 20 -24.83 62.54 -4.69
C ARG A 20 -24.85 63.68 -5.67
N ALA A 21 -24.43 63.49 -6.93
CA ALA A 21 -24.46 64.51 -7.98
C ALA A 21 -25.89 64.72 -8.55
N GLU A 22 -26.79 63.75 -8.43
CA GLU A 22 -28.15 63.82 -8.97
C GLU A 22 -29.21 64.28 -7.92
N THR A 23 -28.83 64.50 -6.66
CA THR A 23 -29.75 64.80 -5.54
C THR A 23 -30.06 66.33 -5.38
N SER A 24 -29.91 67.15 -6.43
CA SER A 24 -30.34 68.56 -6.32
C SER A 24 -31.78 68.82 -6.79
N ARG A 25 -32.55 67.81 -7.16
CA ARG A 25 -34.00 67.94 -7.42
C ARG A 25 -34.75 66.64 -7.10
N GLY A 26 -35.33 66.64 -5.92
CA GLY A 26 -36.51 65.85 -5.51
C GLY A 26 -36.42 64.35 -5.70
N THR A 27 -36.47 63.58 -4.60
CA THR A 27 -37.49 62.55 -4.37
C THR A 27 -37.12 61.59 -3.27
N CYS A 28 -38.02 61.34 -2.36
CA CYS A 28 -37.96 60.41 -1.20
C CYS A 28 -37.84 58.91 -1.59
N CYS A 29 -38.05 58.54 -2.86
CA CYS A 29 -37.98 57.15 -3.36
C CYS A 29 -36.58 56.60 -3.54
N VAL A 30 -35.56 57.44 -3.81
CA VAL A 30 -34.18 56.96 -4.04
C VAL A 30 -33.53 56.49 -2.75
N PHE A 31 -33.87 57.08 -1.58
CA PHE A 31 -33.34 56.65 -0.27
C PHE A 31 -33.91 55.30 0.16
N LEU A 32 -35.15 54.97 -0.18
CA LEU A 32 -35.76 53.65 0.13
C LEU A 32 -35.13 52.53 -0.74
N LEU A 33 -34.85 52.77 -2.03
CA LEU A 33 -34.17 51.80 -2.90
C LEU A 33 -32.71 51.52 -2.50
N ALA A 34 -31.97 52.56 -2.11
CA ALA A 34 -30.57 52.39 -1.66
C ALA A 34 -30.50 51.63 -0.34
N SER A 35 -31.47 51.81 0.56
CA SER A 35 -31.57 51.10 1.85
C SER A 35 -31.95 49.63 1.66
N THR A 36 -32.89 49.30 0.72
CA THR A 36 -33.27 47.92 0.42
C THR A 36 -32.15 47.14 -0.28
N ILE A 37 -31.36 47.77 -1.15
CA ILE A 37 -30.19 47.14 -1.80
C ILE A 37 -29.09 46.86 -0.75
N LYS A 38 -28.87 47.73 0.22
CA LYS A 38 -27.89 47.48 1.33
C LYS A 38 -28.35 46.32 2.23
N VAL A 39 -29.62 46.25 2.56
CA VAL A 39 -30.20 45.15 3.34
C VAL A 39 -30.15 43.81 2.60
N LEU A 40 -30.45 43.80 1.30
CA LEU A 40 -30.33 42.61 0.45
C LEU A 40 -28.87 42.17 0.26
N ALA A 41 -27.92 43.09 0.12
CA ALA A 41 -26.51 42.78 0.02
C ALA A 41 -25.95 42.20 1.32
N VAL A 42 -26.33 42.74 2.47
CA VAL A 42 -25.95 42.23 3.82
C VAL A 42 -26.62 40.87 4.07
N ALA A 43 -27.89 40.69 3.72
CA ALA A 43 -28.59 39.41 3.83
C ALA A 43 -28.00 38.34 2.91
N SER A 44 -27.57 38.72 1.69
CA SER A 44 -26.86 37.82 0.78
C SER A 44 -25.47 37.46 1.30
N LEU A 45 -24.73 38.39 1.92
CA LEU A 45 -23.43 38.14 2.55
C LEU A 45 -23.56 37.23 3.79
N LEU A 46 -24.62 37.41 4.59
CA LEU A 46 -24.95 36.54 5.73
C LEU A 46 -25.42 35.15 5.28
N ALA A 47 -26.12 35.03 4.16
CA ALA A 47 -26.51 33.74 3.59
C ALA A 47 -25.29 32.95 3.07
N PHE A 48 -24.25 33.62 2.58
CA PHE A 48 -22.97 32.95 2.19
C PHE A 48 -22.13 32.49 3.37
N THR A 49 -22.32 33.03 4.57
CA THR A 49 -21.61 32.57 5.79
C THR A 49 -22.31 31.40 6.47
N LEU A 50 -23.54 31.07 6.07
CA LEU A 50 -24.26 29.85 6.45
C LEU A 50 -23.95 28.67 5.51
N SER A 51 -22.75 28.64 4.93
CA SER A 51 -22.22 27.42 4.34
C SER A 51 -22.14 26.38 5.44
N CYS A 52 -23.13 25.52 5.49
CA CYS A 52 -23.22 24.39 6.41
C CYS A 52 -21.95 23.54 6.30
N SER A 53 -21.00 23.77 7.17
CA SER A 53 -20.12 22.74 7.64
C SER A 53 -21.04 21.70 8.30
N SER A 54 -21.51 20.72 7.54
CA SER A 54 -22.21 19.58 8.11
C SER A 54 -21.27 18.99 9.14
N LYS A 55 -21.70 19.04 10.42
CA LYS A 55 -20.93 18.37 11.47
C LYS A 55 -20.75 16.94 11.02
N PRO A 56 -19.51 16.40 11.02
CA PRO A 56 -19.32 15.01 10.66
C PRO A 56 -20.26 14.16 11.53
N ASP A 57 -20.93 13.19 10.87
CA ASP A 57 -21.77 12.22 11.59
C ASP A 57 -20.93 11.55 12.69
N PRO A 58 -21.30 11.63 13.97
CA PRO A 58 -20.51 11.09 15.07
C PRO A 58 -20.32 9.56 14.96
N ASN A 59 -21.20 8.88 14.24
CA ASN A 59 -21.18 7.44 14.03
C ASN A 59 -20.39 7.02 12.77
N THR A 60 -19.82 7.98 12.04
CA THR A 60 -18.97 7.69 10.86
C THR A 60 -17.50 7.82 11.24
N LEU A 61 -16.73 6.78 11.02
CA LEU A 61 -15.27 6.84 11.05
C LEU A 61 -14.77 7.45 9.75
N VAL A 62 -13.91 8.48 9.85
CA VAL A 62 -13.28 9.12 8.70
C VAL A 62 -11.81 8.71 8.62
N MET A 63 -11.46 8.00 7.56
CA MET A 63 -10.09 7.55 7.30
C MET A 63 -9.50 8.30 6.11
N ILE A 64 -8.25 8.74 6.24
CA ILE A 64 -7.50 9.38 5.15
C ILE A 64 -6.83 8.32 4.29
N ILE A 65 -6.97 8.46 2.98
CA ILE A 65 -6.22 7.72 1.97
C ILE A 65 -5.47 8.69 1.03
N GLU A 66 -4.40 8.22 0.40
CA GLU A 66 -3.50 9.07 -0.39
C GLU A 66 -4.03 9.33 -1.81
N SER A 67 -4.77 8.39 -2.36
CA SER A 67 -5.34 8.41 -3.70
C SER A 67 -6.68 7.67 -3.74
N SER A 68 -7.50 7.96 -4.74
CA SER A 68 -8.71 7.18 -5.01
C SER A 68 -8.37 5.75 -5.42
N PRO A 69 -9.19 4.75 -5.06
CA PRO A 69 -9.16 3.45 -5.72
C PRO A 69 -9.41 3.64 -7.22
N THR A 70 -8.67 2.91 -8.05
CA THR A 70 -8.83 3.00 -9.51
C THR A 70 -10.01 2.17 -10.01
N ASN A 71 -10.33 1.07 -9.33
CA ASN A 71 -11.44 0.19 -9.68
C ASN A 71 -11.81 -0.70 -8.47
N LEU A 72 -13.09 -0.71 -8.09
CA LEU A 72 -13.62 -1.56 -7.01
C LEU A 72 -14.20 -2.89 -7.53
N ASP A 73 -13.72 -3.38 -8.66
CA ASP A 73 -13.93 -4.77 -9.09
C ASP A 73 -12.70 -5.58 -8.65
N PRO A 74 -12.85 -6.54 -7.73
CA PRO A 74 -11.72 -7.31 -7.19
C PRO A 74 -10.99 -8.12 -8.27
N ARG A 75 -11.61 -8.32 -9.43
CA ARG A 75 -10.99 -8.97 -10.58
C ARG A 75 -10.07 -8.02 -11.37
N ILE A 76 -10.19 -6.68 -11.21
CA ILE A 76 -9.54 -5.66 -12.04
C ILE A 76 -8.63 -4.74 -11.23
N GLY A 77 -9.06 -4.28 -10.05
CA GLY A 77 -8.28 -3.36 -9.20
C GLY A 77 -6.91 -3.92 -8.84
N LEU A 78 -5.84 -3.14 -9.11
CA LEU A 78 -4.44 -3.54 -8.90
C LEU A 78 -3.68 -2.57 -8.01
N ASP A 79 -4.29 -1.44 -7.67
CA ASP A 79 -3.69 -0.48 -6.75
C ASP A 79 -4.06 -0.80 -5.31
N ALA A 80 -3.18 -0.42 -4.39
CA ALA A 80 -3.32 -0.76 -2.98
C ALA A 80 -4.61 -0.22 -2.33
N GLN A 81 -5.18 0.89 -2.83
CA GLN A 81 -6.43 1.42 -2.28
C GLN A 81 -7.63 0.61 -2.76
N SER A 82 -7.64 0.19 -4.03
CA SER A 82 -8.65 -0.72 -4.56
C SER A 82 -8.67 -2.02 -3.77
N GLU A 83 -7.52 -2.70 -3.67
CA GLU A 83 -7.41 -3.99 -2.97
C GLU A 83 -7.85 -3.91 -1.50
N ARG A 84 -7.36 -2.91 -0.74
CA ARG A 84 -7.69 -2.74 0.68
C ARG A 84 -9.17 -2.40 0.94
N ILE A 85 -9.82 -1.71 0.02
CA ILE A 85 -11.26 -1.38 0.13
C ILE A 85 -12.09 -2.57 -0.33
N ASP A 86 -11.64 -3.31 -1.34
CA ASP A 86 -12.30 -4.53 -1.81
C ASP A 86 -12.33 -5.60 -0.72
N ASP A 87 -11.28 -5.75 0.11
CA ASP A 87 -11.23 -6.65 1.29
C ASP A 87 -12.32 -6.36 2.34
N LEU A 88 -12.89 -5.17 2.32
CA LEU A 88 -14.00 -4.81 3.21
C LEU A 88 -15.37 -5.07 2.58
N ILE A 89 -15.44 -5.09 1.24
CA ILE A 89 -16.69 -5.24 0.47
C ILE A 89 -16.93 -6.70 0.10
N PHE A 90 -15.87 -7.42 -0.23
CA PHE A 90 -15.93 -8.81 -0.69
C PHE A 90 -15.31 -9.76 0.34
N ASP A 91 -15.70 -11.01 0.30
CA ASP A 91 -14.97 -12.09 0.95
C ASP A 91 -14.22 -12.90 -0.11
N ASP A 92 -13.03 -13.35 0.25
CA ASP A 92 -12.21 -14.25 -0.54
C ASP A 92 -12.54 -15.71 -0.27
N LEU A 93 -12.12 -16.60 -1.17
CA LEU A 93 -12.27 -18.04 -0.97
C LEU A 93 -11.51 -18.52 0.27
N LEU A 94 -10.31 -18.01 0.48
CA LEU A 94 -9.48 -18.18 1.66
C LEU A 94 -9.11 -16.82 2.23
N THR A 95 -8.56 -16.73 3.43
CA THR A 95 -8.08 -15.48 4.01
C THR A 95 -6.65 -15.62 4.52
N ARG A 96 -6.01 -14.50 4.83
CA ARG A 96 -4.68 -14.48 5.44
C ARG A 96 -4.78 -14.52 6.95
N GLY A 97 -4.04 -15.45 7.56
CA GLY A 97 -3.86 -15.50 9.00
C GLY A 97 -2.86 -14.44 9.50
N ASN A 98 -2.84 -14.21 10.81
CA ASN A 98 -1.97 -13.22 11.45
C ASN A 98 -0.46 -13.47 11.25
N ASN A 99 -0.07 -14.69 10.89
CA ASN A 99 1.32 -15.10 10.66
C ASN A 99 1.66 -15.17 9.16
N LEU A 100 0.96 -14.43 8.32
CA LEU A 100 1.10 -14.48 6.87
C LEU A 100 1.01 -15.94 6.36
N ASP A 101 0.06 -16.69 6.84
CA ASP A 101 -0.30 -18.02 6.36
C ASP A 101 -1.75 -18.03 5.87
N VAL A 102 -2.13 -19.11 5.21
CA VAL A 102 -3.48 -19.27 4.66
C VAL A 102 -4.43 -19.76 5.76
N ALA A 103 -5.61 -19.16 5.84
CA ALA A 103 -6.67 -19.49 6.77
C ALA A 103 -8.03 -19.65 6.05
N PRO A 104 -9.03 -20.30 6.67
CA PRO A 104 -10.38 -20.35 6.15
C PRO A 104 -10.98 -18.94 5.88
N GLY A 105 -11.67 -18.82 4.74
CA GLY A 105 -12.46 -17.66 4.33
C GLY A 105 -13.87 -18.09 3.99
N LEU A 106 -14.36 -17.85 2.78
CA LEU A 106 -15.63 -18.44 2.30
C LEU A 106 -15.58 -19.96 2.28
N ALA A 107 -14.41 -20.55 2.02
CA ALA A 107 -14.18 -21.98 2.22
C ALA A 107 -13.84 -22.24 3.69
N GLU A 108 -14.68 -23.00 4.40
CA GLU A 108 -14.43 -23.43 5.79
C GLU A 108 -13.30 -24.45 5.91
N ARG A 109 -13.07 -25.24 4.84
CA ARG A 109 -12.01 -26.23 4.71
C ARG A 109 -11.75 -26.57 3.25
N TRP A 110 -10.61 -27.21 3.00
CA TRP A 110 -10.26 -27.74 1.67
C TRP A 110 -9.52 -29.06 1.78
N ASP A 111 -9.61 -29.85 0.70
CA ASP A 111 -8.93 -31.14 0.56
C ASP A 111 -8.05 -31.10 -0.70
N ILE A 112 -6.88 -31.74 -0.65
CA ILE A 112 -5.95 -31.87 -1.78
C ILE A 112 -5.69 -33.37 -1.98
N PRO A 113 -6.60 -34.10 -2.67
CA PRO A 113 -6.47 -35.55 -2.85
C PRO A 113 -5.28 -35.94 -3.72
N ASP A 114 -4.85 -35.06 -4.61
CA ASP A 114 -3.66 -35.20 -5.45
C ASP A 114 -3.10 -33.81 -5.80
N PRO A 115 -1.86 -33.70 -6.31
CA PRO A 115 -1.20 -32.41 -6.57
C PRO A 115 -1.90 -31.48 -7.58
N LEU A 116 -2.87 -31.98 -8.34
CA LEU A 116 -3.58 -31.23 -9.38
C LEU A 116 -5.04 -30.90 -9.01
N THR A 117 -5.54 -31.41 -7.88
CA THR A 117 -6.95 -31.27 -7.50
C THR A 117 -7.10 -30.64 -6.13
N TYR A 118 -7.82 -29.52 -6.08
CA TYR A 118 -8.15 -28.80 -4.85
C TYR A 118 -9.66 -28.70 -4.71
N ILE A 119 -10.21 -29.22 -3.61
CA ILE A 119 -11.65 -29.27 -3.33
C ILE A 119 -11.92 -28.31 -2.17
N PHE A 120 -12.70 -27.26 -2.41
CA PHE A 120 -13.07 -26.27 -1.39
C PHE A 120 -14.53 -26.47 -0.98
N HIS A 121 -14.77 -26.50 0.33
CA HIS A 121 -16.09 -26.62 0.95
C HIS A 121 -16.49 -25.27 1.52
N LEU A 122 -17.56 -24.69 1.01
CA LEU A 122 -17.99 -23.32 1.33
C LEU A 122 -18.89 -23.31 2.56
N HIS A 123 -18.83 -22.21 3.34
CA HIS A 123 -19.81 -21.91 4.35
C HIS A 123 -21.21 -21.81 3.74
N GLN A 124 -22.19 -22.45 4.40
CA GLN A 124 -23.60 -22.38 3.99
C GLN A 124 -24.28 -21.12 4.55
N GLY A 125 -25.25 -20.60 3.82
CA GLY A 125 -26.06 -19.46 4.25
C GLY A 125 -25.41 -18.08 4.07
N VAL A 126 -24.23 -18.01 3.46
CA VAL A 126 -23.61 -16.73 3.07
C VAL A 126 -24.47 -16.04 2.02
N LYS A 127 -24.64 -14.71 2.16
CA LYS A 127 -25.39 -13.88 1.23
C LYS A 127 -24.55 -12.72 0.71
N PHE A 128 -24.75 -12.37 -0.55
CA PHE A 128 -24.32 -11.09 -1.07
C PHE A 128 -25.10 -9.92 -0.46
N HIS A 129 -24.59 -8.70 -0.61
CA HIS A 129 -25.20 -7.47 -0.10
C HIS A 129 -26.60 -7.18 -0.64
N ASP A 130 -26.98 -7.77 -1.76
CA ASP A 130 -28.31 -7.67 -2.36
C ASP A 130 -29.27 -8.81 -1.92
N GLY A 131 -28.84 -9.67 -1.00
CA GLY A 131 -29.61 -10.74 -0.41
C GLY A 131 -29.58 -12.06 -1.18
N ARG A 132 -28.95 -12.13 -2.36
CA ARG A 132 -28.77 -13.39 -3.10
C ARG A 132 -27.85 -14.35 -2.31
N PRO A 133 -28.11 -15.67 -2.30
CA PRO A 133 -27.20 -16.63 -1.70
C PRO A 133 -25.90 -16.71 -2.50
N LEU A 134 -24.75 -16.82 -1.79
CA LEU A 134 -23.45 -17.12 -2.38
C LEU A 134 -23.29 -18.64 -2.47
N THR A 135 -22.88 -19.12 -3.64
CA THR A 135 -22.72 -20.55 -3.93
C THR A 135 -21.42 -20.83 -4.71
N ALA A 136 -21.09 -22.09 -4.88
CA ALA A 136 -19.96 -22.54 -5.70
C ALA A 136 -20.00 -22.04 -7.16
N ARG A 137 -21.20 -21.69 -7.66
CA ARG A 137 -21.35 -21.11 -9.03
C ARG A 137 -20.79 -19.70 -9.11
N ASP A 138 -20.86 -18.93 -8.03
CA ASP A 138 -20.31 -17.57 -7.93
C ASP A 138 -18.78 -17.62 -7.91
N VAL A 139 -18.21 -18.55 -7.14
CA VAL A 139 -16.77 -18.82 -7.12
C VAL A 139 -16.28 -19.18 -8.53
N LYS A 140 -16.91 -20.18 -9.15
CA LYS A 140 -16.56 -20.57 -10.53
C LYS A 140 -16.65 -19.38 -11.49
N TRP A 141 -17.71 -18.58 -11.42
CA TRP A 141 -17.90 -17.42 -12.28
C TRP A 141 -16.79 -16.39 -12.12
N THR A 142 -16.41 -16.08 -10.89
CA THR A 142 -15.36 -15.11 -10.58
C THR A 142 -14.07 -15.45 -11.32
N PHE A 143 -13.58 -16.69 -11.19
CA PHE A 143 -12.33 -17.12 -11.82
C PHE A 143 -12.49 -17.40 -13.33
N ASP A 144 -13.58 -18.04 -13.77
CA ASP A 144 -13.83 -18.30 -15.19
C ASP A 144 -13.93 -17.01 -16.00
N SER A 145 -14.48 -15.93 -15.41
CA SER A 145 -14.58 -14.63 -16.09
C SER A 145 -13.21 -14.04 -16.44
N LEU A 146 -12.20 -14.31 -15.61
CA LEU A 146 -10.80 -13.95 -15.86
C LEU A 146 -10.14 -14.91 -16.85
N LEU A 147 -10.21 -16.22 -16.58
CA LEU A 147 -9.52 -17.25 -17.35
C LEU A 147 -10.01 -17.34 -18.79
N GLN A 148 -11.29 -17.06 -19.02
CA GLN A 148 -11.91 -17.04 -20.36
C GLN A 148 -11.81 -15.67 -21.04
N GLY A 149 -11.18 -14.68 -20.40
CA GLY A 149 -10.99 -13.34 -20.96
C GLY A 149 -12.28 -12.51 -21.09
N LYS A 150 -13.36 -12.88 -20.37
CA LYS A 150 -14.59 -12.06 -20.28
C LYS A 150 -14.30 -10.76 -19.54
N VAL A 151 -13.49 -10.82 -18.49
CA VAL A 151 -12.90 -9.68 -17.79
C VAL A 151 -11.42 -9.60 -18.13
N ARG A 152 -10.98 -8.47 -18.68
CA ARG A 152 -9.57 -8.25 -19.03
C ARG A 152 -8.83 -7.72 -17.81
N SER A 153 -7.97 -8.55 -17.22
CA SER A 153 -7.18 -8.20 -16.05
C SER A 153 -5.82 -8.86 -16.08
N ALA A 154 -4.80 -8.17 -15.56
CA ALA A 154 -3.48 -8.72 -15.32
C ALA A 154 -3.51 -9.85 -14.28
N LYS A 155 -4.51 -9.87 -13.37
CA LYS A 155 -4.71 -10.93 -12.37
C LYS A 155 -4.94 -12.31 -13.00
N ALA A 156 -5.45 -12.40 -14.23
CA ALA A 156 -5.60 -13.65 -14.95
C ALA A 156 -4.28 -14.45 -15.07
N ALA A 157 -3.14 -13.76 -15.13
CA ALA A 157 -1.83 -14.40 -15.22
C ALA A 157 -1.45 -15.20 -13.97
N VAL A 158 -1.95 -14.80 -12.80
CA VAL A 158 -1.73 -15.47 -11.51
C VAL A 158 -2.38 -16.85 -11.50
N TYR A 159 -3.55 -16.98 -12.15
CA TYR A 159 -4.36 -18.21 -12.18
C TYR A 159 -4.17 -19.04 -13.45
N ARG A 160 -3.14 -18.76 -14.28
CA ARG A 160 -2.88 -19.48 -15.55
C ARG A 160 -2.66 -21.00 -15.39
N PHE A 161 -2.28 -21.42 -14.19
CA PHE A 161 -2.09 -22.83 -13.83
C PHE A 161 -3.40 -23.58 -13.61
N VAL A 162 -4.51 -22.89 -13.44
CA VAL A 162 -5.84 -23.51 -13.38
C VAL A 162 -6.23 -23.98 -14.78
N ASP A 163 -6.58 -25.26 -14.88
CA ASP A 163 -7.09 -25.87 -16.12
C ASP A 163 -8.59 -25.61 -16.25
N ARG A 164 -9.34 -26.02 -15.23
CA ARG A 164 -10.79 -25.82 -15.13
C ARG A 164 -11.26 -25.79 -13.70
N ILE A 165 -12.47 -25.26 -13.51
CA ILE A 165 -13.15 -25.21 -12.21
C ILE A 165 -14.51 -25.89 -12.37
N ASP A 166 -14.79 -26.88 -11.52
CA ASP A 166 -16.04 -27.62 -11.53
C ASP A 166 -16.87 -27.29 -10.29
N VAL A 167 -18.18 -27.30 -10.42
CA VAL A 167 -19.15 -27.18 -9.32
C VAL A 167 -19.68 -28.57 -9.04
N ALA A 168 -19.28 -29.16 -7.90
CA ALA A 168 -19.74 -30.50 -7.51
C ALA A 168 -21.17 -30.43 -6.91
N ASP A 169 -21.43 -29.42 -6.12
CA ASP A 169 -22.75 -29.06 -5.57
C ASP A 169 -22.78 -27.56 -5.24
N ASP A 170 -23.87 -27.05 -4.62
CA ASP A 170 -24.02 -25.61 -4.33
C ASP A 170 -22.95 -25.05 -3.38
N TYR A 171 -22.25 -25.91 -2.61
CA TYR A 171 -21.25 -25.50 -1.61
C TYR A 171 -19.91 -26.21 -1.77
N THR A 172 -19.69 -26.90 -2.89
CA THR A 172 -18.42 -27.56 -3.17
C THR A 172 -17.91 -27.19 -4.56
N VAL A 173 -16.73 -26.54 -4.59
CA VAL A 173 -16.04 -26.15 -5.83
C VAL A 173 -14.71 -26.87 -5.95
N VAL A 174 -14.38 -27.35 -7.15
CA VAL A 174 -13.18 -28.12 -7.43
C VAL A 174 -12.33 -27.39 -8.45
N PHE A 175 -11.09 -27.05 -8.08
CA PHE A 175 -10.08 -26.50 -8.97
C PHE A 175 -9.19 -27.63 -9.48
N HIS A 176 -9.05 -27.74 -10.79
CA HIS A 176 -8.11 -28.64 -11.45
C HIS A 176 -6.96 -27.84 -12.03
N LEU A 177 -5.73 -28.25 -11.75
CA LEU A 177 -4.51 -27.60 -12.21
C LEU A 177 -3.89 -28.34 -13.39
N LYS A 178 -3.16 -27.62 -14.24
CA LYS A 178 -2.35 -28.16 -15.35
C LYS A 178 -1.04 -28.79 -14.85
N GLU A 179 -0.51 -28.26 -13.75
CA GLU A 179 0.71 -28.70 -13.09
C GLU A 179 0.63 -28.40 -11.58
N PRO A 180 1.38 -29.09 -10.71
CA PRO A 180 1.39 -28.79 -9.29
C PRO A 180 1.79 -27.32 -9.04
N PHE A 181 1.01 -26.63 -8.23
CA PHE A 181 1.23 -25.21 -7.92
C PHE A 181 0.87 -24.91 -6.47
N ALA A 182 1.85 -25.03 -5.59
CA ALA A 182 1.66 -24.92 -4.14
C ALA A 182 1.24 -23.50 -3.68
N THR A 183 1.47 -22.48 -4.51
CA THR A 183 1.10 -21.08 -4.23
C THR A 183 -0.39 -20.80 -4.49
N LEU A 184 -1.13 -21.74 -5.06
CA LEU A 184 -2.57 -21.53 -5.34
C LEU A 184 -3.34 -21.08 -4.09
N LEU A 185 -3.15 -21.74 -2.96
CA LEU A 185 -3.87 -21.40 -1.72
C LEU A 185 -3.58 -19.96 -1.28
N TRP A 186 -2.32 -19.52 -1.41
CA TRP A 186 -1.94 -18.14 -1.14
C TRP A 186 -2.66 -17.16 -2.07
N ASN A 187 -2.65 -17.43 -3.37
CA ASN A 187 -3.30 -16.58 -4.36
C ASN A 187 -4.82 -16.48 -4.15
N LEU A 188 -5.44 -17.50 -3.54
CA LEU A 188 -6.87 -17.52 -3.19
C LEU A 188 -7.18 -16.83 -1.85
N SER A 189 -6.14 -16.44 -1.10
CA SER A 189 -6.25 -15.70 0.18
C SER A 189 -5.78 -14.24 0.05
N ASP A 190 -5.39 -13.85 -1.15
CA ASP A 190 -4.93 -12.50 -1.42
C ASP A 190 -6.14 -11.61 -1.64
N GLY A 191 -6.53 -10.82 -0.65
CA GLY A 191 -7.71 -9.93 -0.61
C GLY A 191 -8.05 -9.14 -1.88
N ALA A 192 -7.26 -9.40 -2.90
CA ALA A 192 -7.40 -8.91 -4.24
C ALA A 192 -8.33 -9.76 -5.14
N MET A 193 -8.94 -10.86 -4.64
CA MET A 193 -9.78 -11.76 -5.47
C MET A 193 -11.11 -12.14 -4.81
N GLY A 194 -11.78 -11.14 -4.27
CA GLY A 194 -13.10 -11.30 -3.68
C GLY A 194 -14.13 -11.90 -4.65
N ILE A 195 -15.02 -12.72 -4.12
CA ILE A 195 -16.03 -13.42 -4.92
C ILE A 195 -17.14 -12.48 -5.32
N VAL A 196 -17.43 -12.42 -6.64
CA VAL A 196 -18.51 -11.61 -7.21
C VAL A 196 -19.72 -12.48 -7.59
N PRO A 197 -20.94 -11.93 -7.61
CA PRO A 197 -22.14 -12.68 -7.98
C PRO A 197 -22.07 -13.23 -9.41
N TYR A 198 -22.61 -14.42 -9.62
CA TYR A 198 -22.73 -15.04 -10.94
C TYR A 198 -23.40 -14.10 -11.95
N GLY A 199 -22.79 -13.98 -13.13
CA GLY A 199 -23.27 -13.12 -14.21
C GLY A 199 -22.83 -11.66 -14.13
N SER A 200 -22.08 -11.25 -13.08
CA SER A 200 -21.58 -9.87 -12.96
C SER A 200 -20.62 -9.52 -14.10
N GLY A 201 -20.83 -8.36 -14.70
CA GLY A 201 -20.02 -7.77 -15.76
C GLY A 201 -19.15 -6.60 -15.27
N ASP A 202 -19.03 -5.57 -16.13
CA ASP A 202 -18.20 -4.37 -15.89
C ASP A 202 -18.80 -3.39 -14.87
N GLU A 203 -20.06 -3.61 -14.45
CA GLU A 203 -20.73 -2.78 -13.45
C GLU A 203 -20.14 -2.90 -12.05
N VAL A 204 -19.48 -4.03 -11.73
CA VAL A 204 -18.92 -4.31 -10.39
C VAL A 204 -18.01 -3.18 -9.93
N GLY A 205 -17.14 -2.66 -10.80
CA GLY A 205 -16.21 -1.59 -10.43
C GLY A 205 -16.85 -0.26 -10.04
N ARG A 206 -18.13 -0.05 -10.38
CA ARG A 206 -18.90 1.17 -10.06
C ARG A 206 -19.97 0.95 -9.00
N GLN A 207 -20.51 -0.25 -8.94
CA GLN A 207 -21.53 -0.66 -7.97
C GLN A 207 -21.17 -2.04 -7.43
N PRO A 208 -20.11 -2.13 -6.60
CA PRO A 208 -19.65 -3.39 -6.07
C PRO A 208 -20.71 -4.02 -5.16
N ILE A 209 -21.02 -5.29 -5.41
CA ILE A 209 -21.89 -6.13 -4.61
C ILE A 209 -21.06 -7.32 -4.17
N GLY A 210 -20.61 -7.29 -2.93
CA GLY A 210 -19.84 -8.37 -2.29
C GLY A 210 -20.64 -9.08 -1.22
N SER A 211 -19.96 -9.90 -0.43
CA SER A 211 -20.50 -10.60 0.75
C SER A 211 -19.85 -10.13 2.05
N GLY A 212 -18.90 -9.20 1.97
CA GLY A 212 -18.03 -8.78 3.06
C GLY A 212 -18.71 -7.99 4.19
N PRO A 213 -17.94 -7.61 5.23
CA PRO A 213 -18.45 -6.97 6.44
C PRO A 213 -18.99 -5.55 6.23
N PHE A 214 -18.62 -4.90 5.11
CA PHE A 214 -19.13 -3.58 4.75
C PHE A 214 -19.75 -3.60 3.34
N ARG A 215 -20.80 -2.79 3.17
CA ARG A 215 -21.50 -2.59 1.88
C ARG A 215 -21.10 -1.26 1.28
N PHE A 216 -20.90 -1.23 -0.03
CA PHE A 216 -20.69 -0.01 -0.78
C PHE A 216 -21.91 0.91 -0.72
N VAL A 217 -21.67 2.21 -0.51
CA VAL A 217 -22.71 3.25 -0.52
C VAL A 217 -22.50 4.22 -1.66
N SER A 218 -21.30 4.78 -1.78
CA SER A 218 -20.96 5.74 -2.84
C SER A 218 -19.45 5.89 -2.99
N ALA A 219 -19.02 6.31 -4.19
CA ALA A 219 -17.65 6.78 -4.44
C ALA A 219 -17.71 8.01 -5.34
N GLU A 220 -16.90 9.02 -5.05
CA GLU A 220 -16.65 10.18 -5.89
C GLU A 220 -15.14 10.28 -6.10
N GLN A 221 -14.71 10.22 -7.37
CA GLN A 221 -13.29 10.24 -7.75
C GLN A 221 -12.60 11.47 -7.16
N ASP A 222 -11.39 11.25 -6.60
CA ASP A 222 -10.53 12.26 -5.95
C ASP A 222 -11.18 12.98 -4.75
N LYS A 223 -12.22 12.41 -4.18
CA LYS A 223 -12.92 12.95 -3.03
C LYS A 223 -13.11 11.93 -1.90
N ASP A 224 -13.98 10.94 -2.12
CA ASP A 224 -14.24 9.93 -1.07
C ASP A 224 -14.84 8.62 -1.58
N VAL A 225 -14.73 7.60 -0.71
CA VAL A 225 -15.49 6.34 -0.79
C VAL A 225 -16.21 6.15 0.53
N VAL A 226 -17.47 5.75 0.49
CA VAL A 226 -18.30 5.54 1.67
C VAL A 226 -18.80 4.10 1.70
N LEU A 227 -18.53 3.44 2.83
CA LEU A 227 -19.03 2.10 3.12
C LEU A 227 -19.94 2.13 4.34
N ALA A 228 -20.98 1.29 4.37
CA ALA A 228 -21.86 1.04 5.52
C ALA A 228 -21.71 -0.40 6.00
N ARG A 229 -21.88 -0.63 7.30
CA ARG A 229 -21.86 -1.99 7.86
C ARG A 229 -22.87 -2.91 7.16
N ASN A 230 -22.45 -4.14 6.94
CA ASN A 230 -23.34 -5.22 6.54
C ASN A 230 -23.96 -5.87 7.82
N ASP A 231 -25.21 -5.51 8.11
CA ASP A 231 -25.91 -6.06 9.29
C ASP A 231 -26.32 -7.54 9.12
N GLU A 232 -26.25 -8.08 7.90
CA GLU A 232 -26.49 -9.49 7.59
C GLU A 232 -25.22 -10.28 7.35
N TYR A 233 -24.05 -9.73 7.74
CA TYR A 233 -22.75 -10.39 7.55
C TYR A 233 -22.74 -11.76 8.25
N TRP A 234 -22.27 -12.77 7.56
CA TRP A 234 -22.24 -14.16 8.02
C TRP A 234 -21.19 -14.42 9.10
N GLY A 235 -20.10 -13.63 9.12
CA GLY A 235 -19.05 -13.67 10.14
C GLY A 235 -19.31 -12.70 11.29
N GLU A 236 -18.23 -12.28 11.97
CA GLU A 236 -18.30 -11.27 13.03
C GLU A 236 -18.62 -9.89 12.44
N LYS A 237 -19.73 -9.30 12.90
CA LYS A 237 -20.20 -8.01 12.39
C LYS A 237 -19.27 -6.88 12.81
N ALA A 238 -18.95 -6.00 11.90
CA ALA A 238 -18.19 -4.78 12.22
C ALA A 238 -18.92 -3.94 13.27
N HIS A 239 -18.17 -3.31 14.18
CA HIS A 239 -18.76 -2.42 15.20
C HIS A 239 -19.08 -1.03 14.62
N LEU A 240 -18.31 -0.57 13.63
CA LEU A 240 -18.53 0.69 12.93
C LEU A 240 -19.78 0.63 12.06
N SER A 241 -20.69 1.60 12.19
CA SER A 241 -21.87 1.68 11.32
C SER A 241 -21.55 2.18 9.93
N LYS A 242 -20.51 3.02 9.79
CA LYS A 242 -20.08 3.63 8.53
C LYS A 242 -18.60 3.98 8.56
N VAL A 243 -17.93 3.78 7.43
CA VAL A 243 -16.56 4.25 7.18
C VAL A 243 -16.57 5.14 5.95
N ARG A 244 -15.90 6.28 6.05
CA ARG A 244 -15.68 7.21 4.94
C ARG A 244 -14.19 7.37 4.70
N PHE A 245 -13.71 6.93 3.56
CA PHE A 245 -12.35 7.15 3.10
C PHE A 245 -12.31 8.49 2.36
N ILE A 246 -11.52 9.44 2.85
CA ILE A 246 -11.33 10.74 2.18
C ILE A 246 -9.97 10.78 1.49
N VAL A 247 -9.96 11.24 0.25
CA VAL A 247 -8.74 11.35 -0.56
C VAL A 247 -8.01 12.64 -0.24
N VAL A 248 -6.82 12.55 0.31
CA VAL A 248 -5.96 13.71 0.64
C VAL A 248 -4.54 13.46 0.14
N PRO A 249 -4.18 13.89 -1.09
CA PRO A 249 -2.88 13.59 -1.69
C PRO A 249 -1.68 14.23 -0.98
N ASP A 250 -1.84 15.44 -0.43
CA ASP A 250 -0.76 16.16 0.24
C ASP A 250 -0.55 15.71 1.69
N THR A 251 0.68 15.31 2.01
CA THR A 251 1.06 14.75 3.31
C THR A 251 0.88 15.75 4.46
N THR A 252 1.18 17.03 4.23
CA THR A 252 1.01 18.08 5.26
C THR A 252 -0.47 18.29 5.56
N THR A 253 -1.30 18.31 4.53
CA THR A 253 -2.76 18.40 4.66
C THR A 253 -3.31 17.20 5.43
N ARG A 254 -2.82 15.97 5.20
CA ARG A 254 -3.21 14.80 5.99
C ARG A 254 -2.96 14.99 7.48
N ALA A 255 -1.78 15.48 7.86
CA ALA A 255 -1.44 15.75 9.24
C ALA A 255 -2.35 16.84 9.86
N LEU A 256 -2.70 17.88 9.09
CA LEU A 256 -3.58 18.95 9.54
C LEU A 256 -5.03 18.47 9.73
N GLU A 257 -5.55 17.60 8.86
CA GLU A 257 -6.90 17.04 8.98
C GLU A 257 -7.05 16.16 10.23
N LEU A 258 -6.02 15.37 10.58
CA LEU A 258 -5.98 14.62 11.84
C LEU A 258 -5.97 15.56 13.05
N ARG A 259 -5.10 16.58 13.08
CA ARG A 259 -5.04 17.56 14.20
C ARG A 259 -6.32 18.36 14.39
N LYS A 260 -6.98 18.71 13.29
CA LYS A 260 -8.27 19.44 13.30
C LYS A 260 -9.43 18.54 13.76
N GLY A 261 -9.26 17.22 13.74
CA GLY A 261 -10.31 16.24 14.06
C GLY A 261 -11.37 16.11 12.99
N SER A 262 -11.07 16.48 11.73
CA SER A 262 -11.91 16.23 10.56
C SER A 262 -11.69 14.83 9.98
N ALA A 263 -10.58 14.19 10.31
CA ALA A 263 -10.30 12.79 10.07
C ALA A 263 -9.95 12.07 11.38
N ASP A 264 -10.19 10.77 11.41
CA ASP A 264 -9.99 9.94 12.59
C ASP A 264 -8.75 9.06 12.50
N ILE A 265 -8.40 8.59 11.31
CA ILE A 265 -7.32 7.62 11.10
C ILE A 265 -6.53 7.95 9.83
N ALA A 266 -5.22 7.72 9.90
CA ALA A 266 -4.33 7.57 8.74
C ALA A 266 -3.32 6.46 9.03
N ILE A 267 -3.16 5.50 8.11
CA ILE A 267 -2.17 4.42 8.19
C ILE A 267 -1.15 4.56 7.06
N ASN A 268 0.15 4.48 7.39
CA ASN A 268 1.27 4.53 6.46
C ASN A 268 1.30 5.77 5.53
N ALA A 269 0.56 6.82 5.89
CA ALA A 269 0.28 7.98 5.05
C ALA A 269 1.03 9.25 5.47
N LEU A 270 1.92 9.17 6.45
CA LEU A 270 2.65 10.30 7.03
C LEU A 270 4.16 10.02 7.07
N THR A 271 4.96 11.08 7.05
CA THR A 271 6.40 10.93 7.30
C THR A 271 6.67 10.66 8.78
N SER A 272 7.79 10.00 9.09
CA SER A 272 8.17 9.68 10.47
C SER A 272 8.24 10.92 11.37
N ASP A 273 8.74 12.05 10.87
CA ASP A 273 8.80 13.32 11.63
C ASP A 273 7.41 13.90 11.90
N MET A 274 6.46 13.76 10.98
CA MET A 274 5.07 14.17 11.20
C MET A 274 4.39 13.28 12.23
N VAL A 275 4.63 11.97 12.19
CA VAL A 275 4.13 11.02 13.19
C VAL A 275 4.58 11.43 14.59
N LEU A 276 5.88 11.66 14.81
CA LEU A 276 6.43 12.10 16.08
C LEU A 276 5.87 13.48 16.55
N THR A 277 5.50 14.32 15.60
CA THR A 277 4.87 15.62 15.92
C THR A 277 3.42 15.43 16.36
N LEU A 278 2.67 14.54 15.69
CA LEU A 278 1.28 14.24 16.01
C LEU A 278 1.13 13.43 17.30
N GLU A 279 2.10 12.59 17.65
CA GLU A 279 2.14 11.84 18.91
C GLU A 279 2.06 12.74 20.15
N ARG A 280 2.52 14.01 20.04
CA ARG A 280 2.46 15.02 21.11
C ARG A 280 1.07 15.67 21.25
N ASP A 281 0.16 15.44 20.29
CA ASP A 281 -1.20 16.00 20.38
C ASP A 281 -2.03 15.19 21.39
N PRO A 282 -2.65 15.84 22.39
CA PRO A 282 -3.41 15.14 23.44
C PRO A 282 -4.63 14.37 22.92
N ASN A 283 -5.13 14.70 21.73
CA ASN A 283 -6.31 14.07 21.12
C ASN A 283 -5.97 12.90 20.19
N LEU A 284 -4.70 12.75 19.85
CA LEU A 284 -4.22 11.72 18.94
C LEU A 284 -3.43 10.63 19.68
N ALA A 285 -3.35 9.48 19.08
CA ALA A 285 -2.47 8.39 19.49
C ALA A 285 -1.78 7.81 18.26
N VAL A 286 -0.61 7.23 18.48
CA VAL A 286 0.19 6.54 17.47
C VAL A 286 0.30 5.09 17.86
N MET A 287 0.00 4.19 16.92
CA MET A 287 0.29 2.77 17.00
C MET A 287 1.27 2.41 15.88
N HIS A 288 2.21 1.54 16.16
CA HIS A 288 3.02 0.92 15.12
C HIS A 288 3.25 -0.56 15.43
N ALA A 289 3.41 -1.33 14.39
CA ALA A 289 3.66 -2.75 14.46
C ALA A 289 4.56 -3.17 13.28
N PRO A 290 5.28 -4.29 13.40
CA PRO A 290 6.08 -4.82 12.30
C PRO A 290 5.29 -4.91 10.99
N GLY A 291 5.84 -4.33 9.91
CA GLY A 291 5.27 -4.41 8.57
C GLY A 291 6.14 -5.23 7.62
N THR A 292 5.62 -5.47 6.43
CA THR A 292 6.26 -6.31 5.41
C THR A 292 6.99 -5.51 4.33
N VAL A 293 6.77 -4.19 4.24
CA VAL A 293 7.39 -3.34 3.22
C VAL A 293 8.90 -3.32 3.39
N LEU A 294 9.63 -3.76 2.36
CA LEU A 294 11.10 -3.88 2.37
C LEU A 294 11.75 -2.78 1.53
N ALA A 295 12.66 -2.01 2.12
CA ALA A 295 13.62 -1.19 1.38
C ALA A 295 14.85 -2.00 1.02
N TYR A 296 15.32 -1.86 -0.22
CA TYR A 296 16.49 -2.59 -0.72
C TYR A 296 17.36 -1.74 -1.65
N LEU A 297 18.62 -2.11 -1.75
CA LEU A 297 19.57 -1.60 -2.72
C LEU A 297 19.88 -2.72 -3.72
N ALA A 298 19.67 -2.49 -4.99
CA ALA A 298 19.86 -3.48 -6.05
C ALA A 298 20.99 -3.10 -7.00
N PHE A 299 21.58 -4.12 -7.61
CA PHE A 299 22.73 -4.03 -8.49
C PHE A 299 22.41 -4.54 -9.89
N ASN A 300 23.00 -3.92 -10.91
CA ASN A 300 23.01 -4.47 -12.26
C ASN A 300 24.20 -5.43 -12.39
N LEU A 301 23.91 -6.73 -12.40
CA LEU A 301 24.97 -7.76 -12.42
C LEU A 301 25.63 -7.97 -13.80
N ARG A 302 25.16 -7.26 -14.84
CA ARG A 302 25.85 -7.12 -16.13
C ARG A 302 26.97 -6.08 -16.09
N ASP A 303 27.00 -5.24 -15.05
CA ASP A 303 28.07 -4.26 -14.85
C ASP A 303 29.39 -4.95 -14.51
N PRO A 304 30.53 -4.60 -15.13
CA PRO A 304 31.80 -5.27 -14.94
C PRO A 304 32.35 -5.19 -13.51
N ILE A 305 31.98 -4.17 -12.72
CA ILE A 305 32.37 -4.03 -11.30
C ILE A 305 31.41 -4.84 -10.42
N LEU A 306 30.09 -4.66 -10.63
CA LEU A 306 29.05 -5.21 -9.76
C LEU A 306 28.79 -6.71 -9.98
N LYS A 307 29.21 -7.30 -11.11
CA LYS A 307 29.18 -8.74 -11.31
C LYS A 307 30.08 -9.50 -10.33
N ASN A 308 31.11 -8.83 -9.77
CA ASN A 308 32.02 -9.43 -8.79
C ASN A 308 31.32 -9.49 -7.42
N GLU A 309 31.10 -10.70 -6.90
CA GLU A 309 30.43 -10.95 -5.63
C GLU A 309 31.15 -10.28 -4.45
N ARG A 310 32.51 -10.33 -4.42
CA ARG A 310 33.28 -9.67 -3.36
C ARG A 310 33.08 -8.16 -3.30
N VAL A 311 32.82 -7.52 -4.45
CA VAL A 311 32.46 -6.10 -4.50
C VAL A 311 31.11 -5.87 -3.85
N ARG A 312 30.10 -6.70 -4.15
CA ARG A 312 28.78 -6.59 -3.53
C ARG A 312 28.81 -6.85 -2.03
N GLN A 313 29.58 -7.86 -1.59
CA GLN A 313 29.82 -8.12 -0.17
C GLN A 313 30.54 -6.94 0.52
N ALA A 314 31.51 -6.33 -0.15
CA ALA A 314 32.18 -5.13 0.36
C ALA A 314 31.23 -3.94 0.51
N LEU A 315 30.33 -3.73 -0.46
CA LEU A 315 29.27 -2.72 -0.36
C LEU A 315 28.37 -2.99 0.85
N ALA A 316 27.99 -4.25 1.10
CA ALA A 316 27.14 -4.61 2.23
C ALA A 316 27.84 -4.35 3.59
N TYR A 317 29.14 -4.70 3.74
CA TYR A 317 29.91 -4.39 4.94
C TYR A 317 30.21 -2.89 5.12
N ALA A 318 30.24 -2.11 4.02
CA ALA A 318 30.49 -0.67 4.09
C ALA A 318 29.28 0.13 4.57
N ILE A 319 28.05 -0.42 4.49
CA ILE A 319 26.82 0.27 4.82
C ILE A 319 26.46 0.06 6.30
N ASP A 320 26.49 1.14 7.10
CA ASP A 320 25.90 1.16 8.44
C ASP A 320 24.40 1.51 8.35
N ARG A 321 23.57 0.52 8.60
CA ARG A 321 22.10 0.69 8.58
C ARG A 321 21.57 1.40 9.83
N ARG A 322 22.30 1.38 10.96
CA ARG A 322 21.83 1.94 12.24
C ARG A 322 21.51 3.44 12.18
N PRO A 323 22.38 4.32 11.64
CA PRO A 323 22.03 5.73 11.51
C PRO A 323 20.81 5.98 10.60
N LEU A 324 20.63 5.16 9.55
CA LEU A 324 19.48 5.25 8.66
C LEU A 324 18.18 4.89 9.40
N LEU A 325 18.21 3.84 10.21
CA LEU A 325 17.05 3.43 11.03
C LEU A 325 16.73 4.46 12.12
N GLU A 326 17.74 4.96 12.82
CA GLU A 326 17.58 5.88 13.94
C GLU A 326 17.14 7.29 13.47
N TYR A 327 17.87 7.86 12.50
CA TYR A 327 17.70 9.27 12.14
C TYR A 327 16.77 9.49 10.94
N LEU A 328 16.67 8.53 10.01
CA LEU A 328 15.79 8.66 8.86
C LEU A 328 14.43 7.98 9.09
N GLN A 329 14.44 6.79 9.70
CA GLN A 329 13.20 6.05 9.97
C GLN A 329 12.62 6.32 11.37
N ARG A 330 13.36 7.01 12.25
CA ARG A 330 12.89 7.42 13.60
C ARG A 330 12.40 6.26 14.47
N GLY A 331 12.88 5.04 14.26
CA GLY A 331 12.46 3.85 14.97
C GLY A 331 11.24 3.14 14.38
N PHE A 332 10.67 3.64 13.26
CA PHE A 332 9.56 3.00 12.56
C PHE A 332 10.03 2.06 11.44
N ALA A 333 11.13 1.39 11.68
CA ALA A 333 11.67 0.36 10.79
C ALA A 333 12.67 -0.53 11.56
N ARG A 334 12.89 -1.75 11.06
CA ARG A 334 13.83 -2.73 11.62
C ARG A 334 14.76 -3.27 10.53
N PRO A 335 16.00 -3.70 10.87
CA PRO A 335 16.95 -4.24 9.90
C PRO A 335 16.36 -5.43 9.12
N ALA A 336 16.70 -5.52 7.83
CA ALA A 336 16.29 -6.63 6.97
C ALA A 336 17.49 -7.45 6.53
N ASN A 337 17.35 -8.78 6.58
CA ASN A 337 18.38 -9.73 6.13
C ASN A 337 17.87 -10.60 4.96
N SER A 338 16.56 -10.60 4.67
CA SER A 338 15.95 -11.37 3.60
C SER A 338 14.95 -10.53 2.83
N LEU A 339 14.48 -11.04 1.68
CA LEU A 339 13.34 -10.50 0.96
C LEU A 339 12.04 -10.73 1.75
N LEU A 340 11.90 -11.91 2.40
CA LEU A 340 10.77 -12.22 3.25
C LEU A 340 10.91 -11.58 4.63
N PRO A 341 9.83 -11.01 5.20
CA PRO A 341 9.83 -10.50 6.56
C PRO A 341 9.85 -11.64 7.61
N PRO A 342 10.30 -11.37 8.85
CA PRO A 342 10.34 -12.38 9.93
C PRO A 342 9.00 -13.02 10.27
N GLU A 343 7.89 -12.36 9.95
CA GLU A 343 6.53 -12.86 10.15
C GLU A 343 6.13 -13.93 9.12
N SER A 344 6.86 -14.06 8.00
CA SER A 344 6.61 -15.08 6.99
C SER A 344 6.95 -16.47 7.49
N TRP A 345 6.08 -17.44 7.24
CA TRP A 345 6.29 -18.84 7.59
C TRP A 345 7.56 -19.46 6.97
N ALA A 346 8.01 -18.92 5.84
CA ALA A 346 9.20 -19.38 5.11
C ALA A 346 10.46 -18.57 5.43
N TYR A 347 10.37 -17.58 6.32
CA TYR A 347 11.53 -16.77 6.69
C TYR A 347 12.67 -17.61 7.28
N ASN A 348 13.88 -17.31 6.86
CA ASN A 348 15.10 -17.87 7.45
C ASN A 348 15.97 -16.74 8.04
N GLY A 349 16.05 -16.67 9.37
CA GLY A 349 16.93 -15.73 10.05
C GLY A 349 18.40 -16.17 10.12
N ASP A 350 18.67 -17.46 9.82
CA ASP A 350 20.02 -18.05 9.79
C ASP A 350 20.64 -17.88 8.38
N VAL A 351 20.93 -16.63 8.05
CA VAL A 351 21.60 -16.22 6.81
C VAL A 351 22.84 -15.38 7.14
N PRO A 352 23.84 -15.30 6.26
CA PRO A 352 24.99 -14.42 6.44
C PRO A 352 24.56 -12.99 6.77
N ALA A 353 25.02 -12.45 7.88
CA ALA A 353 24.84 -11.07 8.27
C ALA A 353 26.01 -10.22 7.80
N TYR A 354 25.70 -9.06 7.25
CA TYR A 354 26.70 -8.07 6.82
C TYR A 354 26.64 -6.89 7.78
N ASP A 355 27.17 -7.11 9.00
CA ASP A 355 27.31 -6.02 9.96
C ASP A 355 28.37 -5.03 9.48
N HIS A 356 28.17 -3.75 9.82
CA HIS A 356 29.05 -2.68 9.37
C HIS A 356 30.50 -2.92 9.80
N ASP A 357 31.35 -3.24 8.83
CA ASP A 357 32.79 -3.46 8.96
C ASP A 357 33.58 -2.87 7.77
N PRO A 358 33.92 -1.57 7.82
CA PRO A 358 34.68 -0.92 6.75
C PRO A 358 36.07 -1.51 6.52
N ALA A 359 36.66 -2.15 7.53
CA ALA A 359 37.97 -2.81 7.37
C ALA A 359 37.82 -4.06 6.49
N ARG A 360 36.81 -4.88 6.77
CA ARG A 360 36.46 -6.04 5.95
C ARG A 360 36.07 -5.64 4.53
N ALA A 361 35.29 -4.57 4.38
CA ALA A 361 34.94 -4.02 3.07
C ALA A 361 36.18 -3.67 2.25
N ARG A 362 37.15 -2.94 2.82
CA ARG A 362 38.43 -2.61 2.15
C ARG A 362 39.21 -3.86 1.76
N GLN A 363 39.30 -4.85 2.64
CA GLN A 363 39.97 -6.11 2.36
C GLN A 363 39.37 -6.85 1.16
N LEU A 364 38.03 -6.93 1.09
CA LEU A 364 37.31 -7.56 -0.02
C LEU A 364 37.53 -6.83 -1.34
N LEU A 365 37.58 -5.48 -1.31
CA LEU A 365 37.88 -4.67 -2.50
C LEU A 365 39.30 -4.89 -3.02
N GLU A 366 40.30 -5.01 -2.13
CA GLU A 366 41.65 -5.40 -2.50
C GLU A 366 41.69 -6.79 -3.16
N GLN A 367 41.03 -7.77 -2.54
CA GLN A 367 40.91 -9.13 -3.09
C GLN A 367 40.15 -9.20 -4.41
N ALA A 368 39.26 -8.26 -4.64
CA ALA A 368 38.51 -8.12 -5.90
C ALA A 368 39.32 -7.45 -7.02
N GLY A 369 40.57 -6.99 -6.71
CA GLY A 369 41.43 -6.33 -7.67
C GLY A 369 41.20 -4.82 -7.85
N TYR A 370 40.60 -4.17 -6.87
CA TYR A 370 40.36 -2.72 -6.86
C TYR A 370 41.16 -2.02 -5.76
N PRO A 371 42.50 -1.84 -5.93
CA PRO A 371 43.31 -1.09 -4.99
C PRO A 371 42.89 0.38 -4.95
N GLU A 372 43.12 1.03 -3.81
CA GLU A 372 42.86 2.45 -3.67
C GLU A 372 43.97 3.29 -4.32
N VAL A 373 43.61 4.21 -5.21
CA VAL A 373 44.51 5.14 -5.88
C VAL A 373 44.01 6.55 -5.64
N ASN A 374 44.80 7.37 -4.98
CA ASN A 374 44.45 8.76 -4.63
C ASN A 374 43.10 8.89 -3.88
N GLY A 375 42.80 7.93 -2.99
CA GLY A 375 41.56 7.94 -2.20
C GLY A 375 40.31 7.36 -2.90
N VAL A 376 40.46 6.87 -4.14
CA VAL A 376 39.33 6.29 -4.90
C VAL A 376 39.72 4.96 -5.53
N ARG A 377 38.86 3.96 -5.44
CA ARG A 377 39.02 2.64 -6.07
C ARG A 377 38.30 2.56 -7.41
N PHE A 378 37.05 3.03 -7.43
CA PHE A 378 36.21 3.14 -8.62
C PHE A 378 35.00 4.05 -8.36
N HIS A 379 34.29 4.36 -9.44
CA HIS A 379 33.04 5.12 -9.42
C HIS A 379 31.86 4.19 -9.67
N LEU A 380 30.75 4.46 -8.97
CA LEU A 380 29.43 3.86 -9.21
C LEU A 380 28.39 4.97 -9.36
N THR A 381 27.41 4.75 -10.20
CA THR A 381 26.25 5.64 -10.34
C THR A 381 25.04 5.00 -9.67
N MET A 382 24.43 5.73 -8.74
CA MET A 382 23.14 5.38 -8.17
C MET A 382 22.03 6.22 -8.78
N LYS A 383 21.02 5.57 -9.38
CA LYS A 383 19.78 6.23 -9.80
C LYS A 383 18.77 6.22 -8.65
N SER A 384 18.07 7.33 -8.48
CA SER A 384 17.11 7.55 -7.41
C SER A 384 15.93 8.40 -7.90
N SER A 385 14.81 8.35 -7.19
CA SER A 385 13.68 9.27 -7.44
C SER A 385 13.88 10.61 -6.74
N THR A 386 13.00 11.56 -7.04
CA THR A 386 12.97 12.89 -6.38
C THR A 386 12.41 12.84 -4.96
N GLU A 387 11.94 11.70 -4.48
CA GLU A 387 11.44 11.53 -3.11
C GLU A 387 12.53 11.90 -2.09
N GLU A 388 12.19 12.72 -1.11
CA GLU A 388 13.14 13.29 -0.15
C GLU A 388 13.84 12.22 0.69
N SER A 389 13.10 11.23 1.22
CA SER A 389 13.67 10.17 2.03
C SER A 389 14.70 9.33 1.27
N THR A 390 14.44 9.07 -0.02
CA THR A 390 15.35 8.34 -0.91
C THR A 390 16.61 9.15 -1.21
N ARG A 391 16.50 10.46 -1.41
CA ARG A 391 17.66 11.34 -1.61
C ARG A 391 18.54 11.44 -0.37
N LEU A 392 17.92 11.58 0.83
CA LEU A 392 18.64 11.59 2.10
C LEU A 392 19.39 10.28 2.34
N MET A 393 18.72 9.14 2.12
CA MET A 393 19.35 7.82 2.18
C MET A 393 20.55 7.72 1.22
N ALA A 394 20.39 8.12 -0.04
CA ALA A 394 21.44 8.07 -1.05
C ALA A 394 22.67 8.91 -0.62
N ALA A 395 22.46 10.09 -0.03
CA ALA A 395 23.54 10.94 0.47
C ALA A 395 24.31 10.29 1.64
N VAL A 396 23.62 9.60 2.55
CA VAL A 396 24.26 8.84 3.64
C VAL A 396 25.07 7.67 3.06
N LEU A 397 24.51 6.91 2.11
CA LEU A 397 25.23 5.82 1.43
C LEU A 397 26.48 6.33 0.71
N GLN A 398 26.38 7.47 0.02
CA GLN A 398 27.53 8.11 -0.65
C GLN A 398 28.65 8.39 0.34
N GLN A 399 28.34 8.96 1.50
CA GLN A 399 29.33 9.26 2.54
C GLN A 399 29.97 7.98 3.10
N GLN A 400 29.17 6.95 3.39
CA GLN A 400 29.68 5.68 3.93
C GLN A 400 30.57 4.95 2.93
N LEU A 401 30.17 4.85 1.67
CA LEU A 401 30.94 4.21 0.61
C LEU A 401 32.27 4.94 0.32
N ARG A 402 32.28 6.27 0.44
CA ARG A 402 33.51 7.05 0.32
C ARG A 402 34.56 6.66 1.36
N GLN A 403 34.17 6.23 2.56
CA GLN A 403 35.11 5.79 3.62
C GLN A 403 35.89 4.54 3.25
N VAL A 404 35.43 3.78 2.27
CA VAL A 404 36.10 2.59 1.75
C VAL A 404 36.65 2.79 0.33
N GLY A 405 36.71 4.05 -0.14
CA GLY A 405 37.29 4.42 -1.42
C GLY A 405 36.33 4.27 -2.62
N ILE A 406 35.04 4.13 -2.42
CA ILE A 406 34.04 4.05 -3.49
C ILE A 406 33.40 5.42 -3.69
N ALA A 407 33.53 5.99 -4.89
CA ALA A 407 32.87 7.23 -5.26
C ALA A 407 31.46 6.91 -5.83
N LEU A 408 30.41 7.32 -5.12
CA LEU A 408 29.02 7.12 -5.55
C LEU A 408 28.45 8.40 -6.14
N ASP A 409 28.14 8.39 -7.45
CA ASP A 409 27.51 9.49 -8.16
C ASP A 409 26.00 9.34 -8.13
N ILE A 410 25.28 10.22 -7.43
CA ILE A 410 23.82 10.18 -7.30
C ILE A 410 23.19 10.94 -8.47
N ARG A 411 22.28 10.27 -9.20
CA ARG A 411 21.48 10.85 -10.27
C ARG A 411 19.99 10.71 -9.95
N THR A 412 19.32 11.85 -9.80
CA THR A 412 17.91 11.93 -9.40
C THR A 412 17.04 12.24 -10.61
N PHE A 413 15.94 11.51 -10.74
CA PHE A 413 14.95 11.64 -11.81
C PHE A 413 13.53 11.67 -11.24
N GLU A 414 12.58 12.21 -12.02
CA GLU A 414 11.15 11.99 -11.75
C GLU A 414 10.85 10.48 -11.75
N PHE A 415 9.88 10.05 -10.93
CA PHE A 415 9.68 8.62 -10.64
C PHE A 415 9.42 7.76 -11.88
N ALA A 416 8.60 8.21 -12.83
CA ALA A 416 8.28 7.42 -14.02
C ALA A 416 9.54 7.24 -14.91
N THR A 417 10.37 8.28 -15.07
CA THR A 417 11.64 8.20 -15.79
C THR A 417 12.62 7.27 -15.07
N PHE A 418 12.76 7.43 -13.75
CA PHE A 418 13.60 6.57 -12.92
C PHE A 418 13.19 5.11 -13.04
N PHE A 419 11.90 4.81 -12.90
CA PHE A 419 11.37 3.45 -12.95
C PHE A 419 11.50 2.84 -14.35
N SER A 420 11.29 3.64 -15.41
CA SER A 420 11.54 3.23 -16.78
C SER A 420 13.01 2.82 -16.99
N ASP A 421 13.95 3.64 -16.52
CA ASP A 421 15.38 3.33 -16.60
C ASP A 421 15.73 2.02 -15.87
N VAL A 422 15.15 1.81 -14.68
CA VAL A 422 15.34 0.58 -13.90
C VAL A 422 14.80 -0.64 -14.66
N THR A 423 13.61 -0.55 -15.26
CA THR A 423 13.01 -1.67 -16.00
C THR A 423 13.74 -1.99 -17.30
N HIS A 424 14.41 -0.99 -17.92
CA HIS A 424 15.24 -1.20 -19.10
C HIS A 424 16.71 -1.55 -18.78
N GLY A 425 17.08 -1.67 -17.49
CA GLY A 425 18.44 -2.01 -17.06
C GLY A 425 19.46 -0.89 -17.27
N LEU A 426 19.02 0.36 -17.35
CA LEU A 426 19.84 1.54 -17.54
C LEU A 426 20.33 2.12 -16.22
N PHE A 427 20.94 1.31 -15.38
CA PHE A 427 21.47 1.65 -14.06
C PHE A 427 22.68 0.80 -13.70
N GLN A 428 23.47 1.22 -12.70
CA GLN A 428 24.42 0.39 -11.98
C GLN A 428 23.84 0.00 -10.61
N VAL A 429 23.37 1.00 -9.84
CA VAL A 429 22.76 0.82 -8.51
C VAL A 429 21.45 1.58 -8.46
N TYR A 430 20.42 1.03 -7.81
CA TYR A 430 19.19 1.73 -7.47
C TYR A 430 18.63 1.25 -6.14
N SER A 431 17.71 2.04 -5.56
CA SER A 431 16.92 1.62 -4.41
C SER A 431 15.43 1.80 -4.70
N LEU A 432 14.65 0.81 -4.28
CA LEU A 432 13.19 0.80 -4.32
C LEU A 432 12.65 0.11 -3.05
N ARG A 433 11.34 -0.05 -3.00
CA ARG A 433 10.62 -0.79 -1.95
C ARG A 433 9.82 -1.93 -2.59
N TRP A 434 9.77 -3.07 -1.90
CA TRP A 434 8.77 -4.10 -2.13
C TRP A 434 7.58 -3.82 -1.22
N ILE A 435 6.39 -3.71 -1.80
CA ILE A 435 5.14 -3.40 -1.10
C ILE A 435 4.18 -4.55 -1.38
N GLY A 436 3.80 -5.29 -0.34
CA GLY A 436 2.83 -6.39 -0.39
C GLY A 436 3.36 -7.71 -0.95
N GLY A 437 3.99 -7.72 -2.12
CA GLY A 437 4.35 -8.96 -2.83
C GLY A 437 5.36 -9.88 -2.12
N ASN A 438 6.06 -9.42 -1.09
CA ASN A 438 7.05 -10.20 -0.34
C ASN A 438 6.48 -10.90 0.91
N GLU A 439 5.19 -11.04 0.99
CA GLU A 439 4.52 -11.80 2.07
C GLU A 439 4.55 -13.31 1.80
N ASP A 440 4.46 -13.71 0.52
CA ASP A 440 4.59 -15.09 0.08
C ASP A 440 5.96 -15.36 -0.53
N PRO A 441 6.57 -16.53 -0.25
CA PRO A 441 7.87 -16.88 -0.82
C PRO A 441 7.89 -17.09 -2.33
N ASP A 442 6.76 -17.14 -3.04
CA ASP A 442 6.72 -17.17 -4.51
C ASP A 442 7.31 -15.91 -5.13
N ILE A 443 7.41 -14.81 -4.38
CA ILE A 443 8.11 -13.59 -4.79
C ILE A 443 9.54 -13.86 -5.26
N PHE A 444 10.22 -14.88 -4.74
CA PHE A 444 11.57 -15.21 -5.17
C PHE A 444 11.65 -15.57 -6.66
N GLU A 445 10.61 -16.23 -7.20
CA GLU A 445 10.53 -16.51 -8.63
C GLU A 445 10.49 -15.22 -9.45
N TYR A 446 9.59 -14.32 -9.09
CA TYR A 446 9.39 -13.06 -9.79
C TYR A 446 10.62 -12.14 -9.75
N VAL A 447 11.39 -12.18 -8.65
CA VAL A 447 12.51 -11.27 -8.39
C VAL A 447 13.86 -11.85 -8.80
N PHE A 448 14.08 -13.15 -8.66
CA PHE A 448 15.43 -13.73 -8.79
C PHE A 448 15.56 -14.86 -9.80
N HIS A 449 14.46 -15.48 -10.28
CA HIS A 449 14.57 -16.51 -11.30
C HIS A 449 15.07 -15.92 -12.62
N SER A 450 15.99 -16.60 -13.32
CA SER A 450 16.63 -16.09 -14.55
C SER A 450 15.66 -15.93 -15.72
N SER A 451 14.51 -16.65 -15.75
CA SER A 451 13.46 -16.44 -16.74
C SER A 451 12.65 -15.15 -16.53
N LYS A 452 12.85 -14.44 -15.39
CA LYS A 452 12.08 -13.26 -14.98
C LYS A 452 12.82 -11.94 -15.18
N PHE A 453 13.72 -11.89 -16.12
CA PHE A 453 14.25 -10.61 -16.60
C PHE A 453 13.12 -9.77 -17.22
N PRO A 454 13.16 -8.43 -17.05
CA PRO A 454 12.19 -7.56 -17.71
C PRO A 454 12.10 -7.84 -19.22
N PRO A 455 10.91 -7.83 -19.83
CA PRO A 455 9.61 -7.45 -19.25
C PRO A 455 8.86 -8.59 -18.53
N ASN A 456 9.41 -9.81 -18.46
CA ASN A 456 8.71 -11.02 -17.99
C ASN A 456 8.60 -11.11 -16.46
N GLY A 457 9.30 -10.24 -15.72
CA GLY A 457 9.31 -10.21 -14.26
C GLY A 457 10.12 -9.03 -13.71
N ALA A 458 10.52 -9.14 -12.45
CA ALA A 458 11.23 -8.08 -11.74
C ALA A 458 12.68 -8.43 -11.38
N ASN A 459 13.28 -9.42 -12.03
CA ASN A 459 14.72 -9.66 -11.94
C ASN A 459 15.49 -8.57 -12.73
N ARG A 460 15.34 -7.32 -12.25
CA ARG A 460 15.89 -6.12 -12.91
C ARG A 460 17.41 -6.05 -12.83
N GLY A 461 18.00 -6.75 -11.85
CA GLY A 461 19.45 -6.88 -11.66
C GLY A 461 20.12 -7.85 -12.63
N TYR A 462 19.35 -8.60 -13.41
CA TYR A 462 19.83 -9.66 -14.33
C TYR A 462 20.64 -10.73 -13.60
N PHE A 463 20.22 -11.07 -12.39
CA PHE A 463 20.78 -12.16 -11.62
C PHE A 463 20.45 -13.49 -12.29
N ALA A 464 21.44 -14.36 -12.43
CA ALA A 464 21.26 -15.71 -13.00
C ALA A 464 22.18 -16.67 -12.25
N ASP A 465 21.58 -17.64 -11.57
CA ASP A 465 22.26 -18.73 -10.88
C ASP A 465 21.39 -19.99 -11.04
N PRO A 466 21.90 -21.04 -11.71
CA PRO A 466 21.14 -22.27 -11.94
C PRO A 466 20.71 -22.98 -10.64
N ARG A 467 21.47 -22.82 -9.54
CA ARG A 467 21.10 -23.39 -8.23
C ARG A 467 19.90 -22.67 -7.64
N VAL A 468 19.88 -21.34 -7.76
CA VAL A 468 18.76 -20.51 -7.30
C VAL A 468 17.52 -20.82 -8.12
N ASP A 469 17.63 -20.90 -9.44
CA ASP A 469 16.52 -21.27 -10.33
C ASP A 469 15.93 -22.64 -9.94
N ALA A 470 16.79 -23.64 -9.74
CA ALA A 470 16.36 -24.99 -9.35
C ALA A 470 15.68 -25.04 -7.98
N LEU A 471 16.17 -24.28 -6.98
CA LEU A 471 15.55 -24.19 -5.65
C LEU A 471 14.17 -23.54 -5.72
N ILE A 472 14.04 -22.48 -6.51
CA ILE A 472 12.75 -21.82 -6.75
C ILE A 472 11.75 -22.78 -7.39
N ASP A 473 12.13 -23.45 -8.48
CA ASP A 473 11.26 -24.38 -9.19
C ASP A 473 10.82 -25.55 -8.30
N GLN A 474 11.75 -26.14 -7.55
CA GLN A 474 11.44 -27.22 -6.61
C GLN A 474 10.45 -26.75 -5.53
N ALA A 475 10.68 -25.57 -4.92
CA ALA A 475 9.82 -25.05 -3.85
C ALA A 475 8.41 -24.72 -4.35
N ARG A 476 8.23 -24.33 -5.61
CA ARG A 476 6.91 -24.03 -6.20
C ARG A 476 6.07 -25.27 -6.48
N HIS A 477 6.72 -26.41 -6.75
CA HIS A 477 6.04 -27.68 -7.02
C HIS A 477 5.86 -28.57 -5.77
N GLU A 478 6.58 -28.26 -4.68
CA GLU A 478 6.52 -29.01 -3.43
C GLU A 478 5.25 -28.64 -2.63
N LEU A 479 4.45 -29.63 -2.22
CA LEU A 479 3.23 -29.43 -1.44
C LEU A 479 3.44 -29.58 0.08
N ASP A 480 4.47 -30.37 0.49
CA ASP A 480 4.79 -30.50 1.90
C ASP A 480 5.43 -29.19 2.42
N ARG A 481 4.73 -28.55 3.37
CA ARG A 481 5.13 -27.25 3.91
C ARG A 481 6.51 -27.27 4.57
N ASN A 482 6.89 -28.38 5.22
CA ASN A 482 8.18 -28.47 5.90
C ASN A 482 9.32 -28.59 4.90
N THR A 483 9.15 -29.39 3.88
CA THR A 483 10.11 -29.51 2.75
C THR A 483 10.24 -28.19 2.01
N ARG A 484 9.11 -27.50 1.71
CA ARG A 484 9.15 -26.14 1.11
C ARG A 484 9.92 -25.16 2.00
N LYS A 485 9.71 -25.17 3.31
CA LYS A 485 10.44 -24.30 4.24
C LYS A 485 11.94 -24.55 4.19
N GLN A 486 12.39 -25.80 4.07
CA GLN A 486 13.81 -26.14 3.93
C GLN A 486 14.39 -25.63 2.61
N LEU A 487 13.67 -25.80 1.49
CA LEU A 487 14.06 -25.27 0.19
C LEU A 487 14.21 -23.75 0.20
N TYR A 488 13.22 -23.04 0.77
CA TYR A 488 13.31 -21.58 0.92
C TYR A 488 14.40 -21.13 1.90
N ALA A 489 14.70 -21.92 2.93
CA ALA A 489 15.81 -21.62 3.83
C ALA A 489 17.16 -21.71 3.11
N GLU A 490 17.36 -22.73 2.27
CA GLU A 490 18.56 -22.88 1.45
C GLU A 490 18.65 -21.78 0.39
N LEU A 491 17.53 -21.44 -0.27
CA LEU A 491 17.44 -20.36 -1.23
C LEU A 491 17.87 -19.02 -0.61
N GLN A 492 17.37 -18.68 0.58
CA GLN A 492 17.70 -17.43 1.26
C GLN A 492 19.18 -17.36 1.66
N ARG A 493 19.79 -18.48 2.10
CA ARG A 493 21.24 -18.52 2.33
C ARG A 493 22.03 -18.26 1.05
N THR A 494 21.68 -18.95 -0.04
CA THR A 494 22.35 -18.80 -1.34
C THR A 494 22.24 -17.36 -1.86
N LEU A 495 21.07 -16.74 -1.72
CA LEU A 495 20.86 -15.33 -2.11
C LEU A 495 21.61 -14.34 -1.20
N ALA A 496 21.71 -14.64 0.10
CA ALA A 496 22.48 -13.81 1.04
C ALA A 496 23.99 -13.86 0.74
N ASP A 497 24.54 -15.00 0.31
CA ASP A 497 25.92 -15.11 -0.15
C ASP A 497 26.13 -14.35 -1.47
N ALA A 498 25.29 -14.58 -2.46
CA ALA A 498 25.40 -13.99 -3.79
C ALA A 498 25.12 -12.48 -3.83
N LEU A 499 24.34 -11.96 -2.88
CA LEU A 499 23.97 -10.54 -2.74
C LEU A 499 23.51 -9.87 -4.05
N PRO A 500 22.47 -10.36 -4.75
CA PRO A 500 21.89 -9.58 -5.84
C PRO A 500 21.23 -8.29 -5.33
N TYR A 501 20.80 -8.30 -4.07
CA TYR A 501 20.26 -7.17 -3.29
C TYR A 501 21.01 -7.02 -1.97
N ILE A 502 21.10 -5.79 -1.47
CA ILE A 502 21.30 -5.52 -0.03
C ILE A 502 19.92 -5.16 0.53
N ASN A 503 19.35 -6.03 1.35
CA ASN A 503 18.15 -5.75 2.11
C ASN A 503 18.49 -4.73 3.19
N LEU A 504 17.79 -3.59 3.20
CA LEU A 504 18.12 -2.48 4.09
C LEU A 504 17.30 -2.57 5.40
N TRP A 505 15.98 -2.45 5.29
CA TRP A 505 15.05 -2.53 6.43
C TRP A 505 13.63 -2.87 5.99
N TYR A 506 12.86 -3.44 6.93
CA TYR A 506 11.41 -3.49 6.84
C TYR A 506 10.84 -2.28 7.56
N PHE A 507 9.86 -1.62 6.93
CA PHE A 507 9.10 -0.56 7.58
C PHE A 507 8.07 -1.16 8.53
N ASP A 508 7.83 -0.47 9.64
CA ASP A 508 6.66 -0.74 10.46
C ASP A 508 5.41 -0.19 9.78
N ASN A 509 4.27 -0.82 10.05
CA ASN A 509 2.98 -0.20 9.81
C ASN A 509 2.72 0.82 10.90
N VAL A 510 2.50 2.07 10.52
CA VAL A 510 2.30 3.19 11.44
C VAL A 510 0.91 3.78 11.25
N LEU A 511 0.12 3.76 12.29
CA LEU A 511 -1.25 4.26 12.33
C LEU A 511 -1.34 5.42 13.32
N VAL A 512 -1.77 6.58 12.83
CA VAL A 512 -2.10 7.74 13.66
C VAL A 512 -3.62 7.84 13.75
N HIS A 513 -4.16 7.90 14.97
CA HIS A 513 -5.61 7.90 15.14
C HIS A 513 -6.09 8.86 16.24
N SER A 514 -7.31 9.31 16.09
CA SER A 514 -8.04 9.99 17.16
C SER A 514 -8.26 9.03 18.35
N LYS A 515 -8.08 9.51 19.58
CA LYS A 515 -8.33 8.72 20.80
C LYS A 515 -9.78 8.28 20.98
N ARG A 516 -10.72 8.81 20.16
CA ARG A 516 -12.09 8.31 20.11
C ARG A 516 -12.24 6.96 19.41
N VAL A 517 -11.20 6.53 18.65
CA VAL A 517 -11.16 5.23 17.97
C VAL A 517 -10.46 4.23 18.87
N ARG A 518 -11.10 3.10 19.10
CA ARG A 518 -10.63 2.01 19.98
C ARG A 518 -10.63 0.66 19.25
N ASN A 519 -10.12 -0.37 19.93
CA ASN A 519 -10.07 -1.75 19.45
C ASN A 519 -9.37 -1.91 18.09
N LEU A 520 -8.26 -1.18 17.92
CA LEU A 520 -7.42 -1.23 16.72
C LEU A 520 -6.36 -2.32 16.86
N THR A 521 -6.18 -3.10 15.81
CA THR A 521 -5.11 -4.12 15.69
C THR A 521 -4.40 -3.93 14.36
N LEU A 522 -3.08 -3.85 14.34
CA LEU A 522 -2.31 -3.79 13.11
C LEU A 522 -1.80 -5.18 12.75
N ASN A 523 -2.07 -5.62 11.53
CA ASN A 523 -1.48 -6.81 10.96
C ASN A 523 -0.23 -6.46 10.11
N PRO A 524 0.66 -7.42 9.83
CA PRO A 524 1.89 -7.16 9.09
C PRO A 524 1.68 -6.64 7.66
N SER A 525 0.61 -7.03 6.97
CA SER A 525 0.29 -6.57 5.61
C SER A 525 -0.08 -5.08 5.55
N GLY A 526 -0.53 -4.50 6.69
CA GLY A 526 -0.99 -3.12 6.75
C GLY A 526 -2.27 -2.87 5.95
N ASN A 527 -3.11 -3.91 5.78
CA ASN A 527 -4.45 -3.79 5.19
C ASN A 527 -5.43 -3.11 6.16
N TYR A 528 -6.70 -3.01 5.77
CA TYR A 528 -7.72 -2.28 6.55
C TYR A 528 -8.59 -3.18 7.45
N ASP A 529 -8.17 -4.40 7.73
CA ASP A 529 -8.89 -5.36 8.59
C ASP A 529 -9.23 -4.82 9.97
N PHE A 530 -8.38 -3.93 10.52
CA PHE A 530 -8.64 -3.29 11.80
C PHE A 530 -9.98 -2.52 11.84
N LEU A 531 -10.55 -2.15 10.69
CA LEU A 531 -11.85 -1.51 10.61
C LEU A 531 -13.01 -2.46 10.96
N LYS A 532 -12.79 -3.78 10.88
CA LYS A 532 -13.78 -4.79 11.26
C LYS A 532 -14.00 -4.82 12.77
N THR A 533 -12.94 -4.54 13.55
CA THR A 533 -12.95 -4.56 15.03
C THR A 533 -12.97 -3.17 15.67
N ALA A 534 -12.66 -2.13 14.90
CA ALA A 534 -12.59 -0.75 15.41
C ALA A 534 -13.94 -0.27 15.95
N GLU A 535 -13.89 0.53 17.03
CA GLU A 535 -15.05 1.14 17.68
C GLU A 535 -14.88 2.65 17.79
N LEU A 536 -16.00 3.38 17.83
CA LEU A 536 -16.02 4.81 18.12
C LEU A 536 -16.62 5.08 19.50
N ASP A 537 -15.88 5.79 20.34
CA ASP A 537 -16.45 6.37 21.56
C ASP A 537 -17.55 7.37 21.18
N GLY A 538 -18.75 7.18 21.70
CA GLY A 538 -19.94 8.01 21.41
C GLY A 538 -19.87 9.47 21.89
N SER A 539 -18.76 9.92 22.48
CA SER A 539 -18.58 11.29 22.99
C SER A 539 -17.58 12.08 22.16
N ARG A 540 -18.05 12.78 21.11
CA ARG A 540 -17.40 14.03 20.73
C ARG A 540 -17.64 15.04 21.86
N GLN A 541 -16.74 15.12 22.84
CA GLN A 541 -16.71 16.27 23.73
C GLN A 541 -16.49 17.50 22.85
N SER A 542 -17.52 18.32 22.74
CA SER A 542 -17.45 19.66 22.19
C SER A 542 -16.56 20.49 23.10
N SER A 543 -15.25 20.52 22.84
CA SER A 543 -14.37 21.53 23.43
C SER A 543 -14.60 22.87 22.73
N VAL A 544 -15.78 23.43 22.90
CA VAL A 544 -15.98 24.87 22.77
C VAL A 544 -15.43 25.49 24.04
N VAL A 545 -14.18 25.87 24.01
CA VAL A 545 -13.62 26.77 24.99
C VAL A 545 -14.34 28.10 24.80
N SER A 546 -15.36 28.35 25.64
CA SER A 546 -15.90 29.68 25.89
C SER A 546 -14.80 30.52 26.53
N ARG A 547 -14.10 31.33 25.75
CA ARG A 547 -13.34 32.46 26.28
C ARG A 547 -14.35 33.54 26.68
N GLN A 548 -14.57 33.70 27.97
CA GLN A 548 -15.01 34.94 28.56
C GLN A 548 -13.88 35.97 28.54
#